data_487d53b071fd9c5772beea8e5712b158
#
_entry.id   487d53b071fd9c5772beea8e5712b158
#
_cell.length_a   1.000
_cell.length_b   1.000
_cell.length_c   1.000
_cell.angle_alpha   90.00
_cell.angle_beta   90.00
_cell.angle_gamma   90.00
#
_symmetry.space_group_name_H-M   'P 1'
#
loop_
_entity.id
_entity.type
_entity.pdbx_description
1 polymer ?
#
loop_
_entity_poly.entity_id
_entity_poly.type
_entity_poly.pdbx_seq_one_letter_code
_entity_poly.pdbx_strand_id
1 'polypeptide(L)'
;MTTRSLSALSATILILTTLTFPSPGHAVCGSGDESCGPSQDEFRAKVEQLLNAAFLTPYSIISLETFDARNVGTPAQKKYEMRFFATVSYSGDKLRCRRSLCPELHNYLLEVDQTAKRANVAGWLFFEKAERGWR
;
A
#
# COMPACT_ATOMS: atom_id res chain seq x y z
N MET A 1 52.40 -23.26 -47.60
CA MET A 1 51.08 -22.63 -47.83
C MET A 1 50.28 -22.70 -46.55
N THR A 2 50.21 -21.61 -45.82
CA THR A 2 49.53 -21.52 -44.54
C THR A 2 48.26 -20.72 -44.74
N THR A 3 47.12 -21.40 -44.68
CA THR A 3 45.81 -20.79 -44.65
C THR A 3 45.51 -20.33 -43.22
N ARG A 4 45.46 -19.01 -43.00
CA ARG A 4 44.98 -18.41 -41.74
C ARG A 4 43.45 -18.36 -41.79
N SER A 5 42.84 -19.11 -40.90
CA SER A 5 41.42 -19.02 -40.60
C SER A 5 41.19 -17.79 -39.69
N LEU A 6 40.44 -16.82 -40.16
CA LEU A 6 39.94 -15.70 -39.41
C LEU A 6 38.63 -16.11 -38.71
N SER A 7 38.72 -16.37 -37.42
CA SER A 7 37.53 -16.56 -36.59
C SER A 7 36.91 -15.20 -36.29
N ALA A 8 35.76 -14.94 -36.88
CA ALA A 8 34.95 -13.79 -36.53
C ALA A 8 34.27 -14.05 -35.19
N LEU A 9 34.64 -13.30 -34.17
CA LEU A 9 33.94 -13.24 -32.91
C LEU A 9 32.68 -12.36 -33.10
N SER A 10 31.54 -13.01 -33.24
CA SER A 10 30.25 -12.35 -33.14
C SER A 10 29.93 -12.06 -31.65
N ALA A 11 30.12 -10.83 -31.24
CA ALA A 11 29.64 -10.36 -29.96
C ALA A 11 28.12 -10.17 -30.04
N THR A 12 27.39 -11.13 -29.52
CA THR A 12 25.95 -11.01 -29.34
C THR A 12 25.70 -10.10 -28.13
N ILE A 13 25.36 -8.85 -28.40
CA ILE A 13 24.89 -7.91 -27.33
C ILE A 13 23.50 -8.34 -26.98
N LEU A 14 23.36 -8.99 -25.81
CA LEU A 14 22.07 -9.24 -25.18
C LEU A 14 21.57 -7.92 -24.58
N ILE A 15 20.69 -7.23 -25.31
CA ILE A 15 19.98 -6.10 -24.77
C ILE A 15 18.91 -6.65 -23.84
N LEU A 16 19.19 -6.66 -22.54
CA LEU A 16 18.18 -6.90 -21.51
C LEU A 16 17.26 -5.68 -21.47
N THR A 17 16.19 -5.72 -22.25
CA THR A 17 15.09 -4.78 -22.06
C THR A 17 14.35 -5.19 -20.80
N THR A 18 14.65 -4.51 -19.70
CA THR A 18 13.82 -4.59 -18.48
C THR A 18 12.46 -3.97 -18.80
N LEU A 19 11.49 -4.81 -19.08
CA LEU A 19 10.09 -4.41 -19.16
C LEU A 19 9.63 -4.04 -17.76
N THR A 20 9.73 -2.74 -17.43
CA THR A 20 9.05 -2.20 -16.26
C THR A 20 7.57 -2.14 -16.56
N PHE A 21 6.81 -3.12 -16.07
CA PHE A 21 5.36 -3.04 -16.08
C PHE A 21 4.93 -1.96 -15.09
N PRO A 22 4.17 -0.93 -15.50
CA PRO A 22 3.54 -0.05 -14.54
C PRO A 22 2.57 -0.87 -13.71
N SER A 23 2.73 -0.85 -12.38
CA SER A 23 1.79 -1.52 -11.47
C SER A 23 0.40 -0.96 -11.71
N PRO A 24 -0.62 -1.80 -12.07
CA PRO A 24 -1.98 -1.30 -12.24
C PRO A 24 -2.48 -0.81 -10.87
N GLY A 25 -2.90 0.45 -10.78
CA GLY A 25 -3.55 1.02 -9.61
C GLY A 25 -2.78 2.10 -8.85
N HIS A 26 -1.57 2.42 -9.22
CA HIS A 26 -0.82 3.52 -8.60
C HIS A 26 -0.65 4.67 -9.57
N ALA A 27 -1.66 5.54 -9.66
CA ALA A 27 -1.45 6.88 -10.13
C ALA A 27 -0.59 7.60 -9.08
N VAL A 28 0.74 7.51 -9.18
CA VAL A 28 1.65 8.32 -8.40
C VAL A 28 1.53 9.72 -8.95
N CYS A 29 0.68 10.50 -8.32
CA CYS A 29 0.56 11.91 -8.62
C CYS A 29 1.73 12.62 -7.99
N GLY A 30 2.45 13.40 -8.79
CA GLY A 30 3.50 14.29 -8.27
C GLY A 30 2.94 15.23 -7.22
N SER A 31 3.74 15.61 -6.25
CA SER A 31 3.38 16.59 -5.24
C SER A 31 2.92 17.88 -5.93
N GLY A 32 1.64 18.24 -5.78
CA GLY A 32 1.04 19.46 -6.35
C GLY A 32 -0.06 19.23 -7.38
N ASP A 33 -0.31 18.03 -7.86
CA ASP A 33 -1.44 17.75 -8.73
C ASP A 33 -2.71 17.57 -7.90
N GLU A 34 -3.54 18.61 -7.88
CA GLU A 34 -4.80 18.63 -7.14
C GLU A 34 -5.85 17.64 -7.68
N SER A 35 -5.66 17.11 -8.88
CA SER A 35 -6.55 16.11 -9.47
C SER A 35 -6.31 14.71 -8.89
N CYS A 36 -5.21 14.52 -8.21
CA CYS A 36 -4.76 13.26 -7.66
C CYS A 36 -5.19 13.09 -6.20
N GLY A 37 -5.47 11.84 -5.82
CA GLY A 37 -5.76 11.47 -4.45
C GLY A 37 -4.55 11.52 -3.52
N PRO A 38 -4.68 10.97 -2.31
CA PRO A 38 -3.60 10.91 -1.34
C PRO A 38 -2.35 10.23 -1.88
N SER A 39 -1.19 10.69 -1.46
CA SER A 39 0.09 10.03 -1.75
C SER A 39 0.20 8.70 -1.01
N GLN A 40 1.15 7.88 -1.40
CA GLN A 40 1.44 6.62 -0.71
C GLN A 40 1.79 6.83 0.76
N ASP A 41 2.55 7.88 1.07
CA ASP A 41 2.95 8.20 2.43
C ASP A 41 1.75 8.66 3.28
N GLU A 42 0.86 9.48 2.72
CA GLU A 42 -0.37 9.90 3.38
C GLU A 42 -1.31 8.71 3.62
N PHE A 43 -1.43 7.82 2.64
CA PHE A 43 -2.18 6.58 2.76
C PHE A 43 -1.63 5.69 3.87
N ARG A 44 -0.32 5.43 3.86
CA ARG A 44 0.34 4.62 4.89
C ARG A 44 0.18 5.23 6.28
N ALA A 45 0.40 6.52 6.41
CA ALA A 45 0.24 7.22 7.70
C ALA A 45 -1.19 7.09 8.25
N LYS A 46 -2.20 7.15 7.39
CA LYS A 46 -3.61 6.97 7.78
C LYS A 46 -3.89 5.55 8.26
N VAL A 47 -3.36 4.53 7.58
CA VAL A 47 -3.47 3.13 8.02
C VAL A 47 -2.76 2.92 9.34
N GLU A 48 -1.55 3.42 9.50
CA GLU A 48 -0.80 3.34 10.76
C GLU A 48 -1.55 4.01 11.91
N GLN A 49 -2.14 5.17 11.68
CA GLN A 49 -2.97 5.87 12.68
C GLN A 49 -4.16 5.01 13.10
N LEU A 50 -4.86 4.38 12.15
CA LEU A 50 -5.97 3.48 12.42
C LEU A 50 -5.53 2.28 13.26
N LEU A 51 -4.45 1.61 12.85
CA LEU A 51 -3.95 0.41 13.53
C LEU A 51 -3.41 0.73 14.93
N ASN A 52 -2.70 1.85 15.09
CA ASN A 52 -2.23 2.33 16.40
C ASN A 52 -3.38 2.66 17.35
N ALA A 53 -4.48 3.16 16.83
CA ALA A 53 -5.69 3.40 17.62
C ALA A 53 -6.39 2.09 18.01
N ALA A 54 -6.35 1.07 17.15
CA ALA A 54 -7.06 -0.19 17.33
C ALA A 54 -6.29 -1.21 18.19
N PHE A 55 -4.97 -1.34 18.00
CA PHE A 55 -4.17 -2.37 18.62
C PHE A 55 -3.44 -1.89 19.86
N LEU A 56 -3.47 -2.71 20.93
CA LEU A 56 -2.64 -2.56 22.11
C LEU A 56 -1.33 -3.35 22.01
N THR A 57 -1.35 -4.46 21.26
CA THR A 57 -0.18 -5.30 21.03
C THR A 57 0.77 -4.63 20.05
N PRO A 58 2.08 -4.64 20.29
CA PRO A 58 3.05 -4.20 19.30
C PRO A 58 2.93 -5.00 18.00
N TYR A 59 2.97 -4.31 16.88
CA TYR A 59 2.81 -4.89 15.55
C TYR A 59 3.76 -4.25 14.54
N SER A 60 3.93 -4.93 13.41
CA SER A 60 4.64 -4.41 12.24
C SER A 60 3.82 -4.67 10.99
N ILE A 61 3.71 -3.70 10.10
CA ILE A 61 3.04 -3.88 8.80
C ILE A 61 3.98 -4.66 7.89
N ILE A 62 3.54 -5.85 7.46
CA ILE A 62 4.28 -6.71 6.52
C ILE A 62 3.98 -6.28 5.08
N SER A 63 2.71 -6.07 4.77
CA SER A 63 2.26 -5.63 3.46
C SER A 63 1.09 -4.65 3.59
N LEU A 64 1.00 -3.75 2.65
CA LEU A 64 -0.06 -2.76 2.56
C LEU A 64 -0.39 -2.54 1.10
N GLU A 65 -1.63 -2.86 0.74
CA GLU A 65 -2.14 -2.76 -0.62
C GLU A 65 -3.37 -1.85 -0.64
N THR A 66 -3.54 -1.16 -1.74
CA THR A 66 -4.72 -0.33 -1.99
C THR A 66 -5.41 -0.75 -3.28
N PHE A 67 -6.73 -0.72 -3.25
CA PHE A 67 -7.58 -0.98 -4.41
C PHE A 67 -8.72 0.02 -4.45
N ASP A 68 -9.39 0.11 -5.59
CA ASP A 68 -10.64 0.86 -5.75
C ASP A 68 -10.60 2.29 -5.18
N ALA A 69 -9.53 3.00 -5.50
CA ALA A 69 -9.39 4.39 -5.10
C ALA A 69 -10.25 5.29 -6.00
N ARG A 70 -11.05 6.18 -5.40
CA ARG A 70 -11.94 7.06 -6.15
C ARG A 70 -12.19 8.41 -5.46
N ASN A 71 -12.42 9.42 -6.27
CA ASN A 71 -12.89 10.71 -5.78
C ASN A 71 -14.42 10.63 -5.55
N VAL A 72 -14.85 10.91 -4.33
CA VAL A 72 -16.26 10.88 -3.92
C VAL A 72 -16.78 12.25 -3.48
N GLY A 73 -15.92 13.27 -3.55
CA GLY A 73 -16.26 14.63 -3.17
C GLY A 73 -16.79 15.49 -4.32
N THR A 74 -17.03 16.75 -4.00
CA THR A 74 -17.40 17.80 -4.94
C THR A 74 -16.18 18.66 -5.28
N PRO A 75 -16.21 19.50 -6.35
CA PRO A 75 -15.15 20.46 -6.63
C PRO A 75 -14.84 21.42 -5.47
N ALA A 76 -15.86 21.74 -4.67
CA ALA A 76 -15.72 22.62 -3.50
C ALA A 76 -15.17 21.88 -2.26
N GLN A 77 -15.44 20.60 -2.14
CA GLN A 77 -14.98 19.76 -1.03
C GLN A 77 -14.45 18.43 -1.57
N LYS A 78 -13.17 18.38 -1.82
CA LYS A 78 -12.50 17.20 -2.36
C LYS A 78 -12.40 16.12 -1.29
N LYS A 79 -13.00 14.97 -1.60
CA LYS A 79 -12.95 13.75 -0.76
C LYS A 79 -12.48 12.58 -1.60
N TYR A 80 -11.69 11.71 -0.98
CA TYR A 80 -11.17 10.53 -1.61
C TYR A 80 -11.45 9.30 -0.77
N GLU A 81 -11.83 8.22 -1.40
CA GLU A 81 -12.12 6.96 -0.76
C GLU A 81 -11.16 5.91 -1.31
N MET A 82 -10.50 5.17 -0.43
CA MET A 82 -9.55 4.13 -0.80
C MET A 82 -9.83 2.86 -0.01
N ARG A 83 -9.98 1.76 -0.72
CA ARG A 83 -10.02 0.43 -0.11
C ARG A 83 -8.60 -0.06 0.14
N PHE A 84 -8.34 -0.62 1.31
CA PHE A 84 -7.03 -1.14 1.68
C PHE A 84 -7.10 -2.57 2.19
N PHE A 85 -5.96 -3.24 2.08
CA PHE A 85 -5.68 -4.51 2.71
C PHE A 85 -4.29 -4.45 3.35
N ALA A 86 -4.23 -4.68 4.66
CA ALA A 86 -2.98 -4.68 5.41
C ALA A 86 -2.77 -6.04 6.06
N THR A 87 -1.56 -6.57 5.92
CA THR A 87 -1.11 -7.72 6.71
C THR A 87 -0.11 -7.22 7.74
N VAL A 88 -0.36 -7.56 9.00
CA VAL A 88 0.50 -7.20 10.12
C VAL A 88 1.00 -8.44 10.83
N SER A 89 2.23 -8.39 11.34
CA SER A 89 2.72 -9.34 12.33
C SER A 89 2.64 -8.71 13.71
N TYR A 90 2.36 -9.50 14.72
CA TYR A 90 2.31 -9.03 16.10
C TYR A 90 3.14 -9.91 17.02
N SER A 91 3.57 -9.35 18.14
CA SER A 91 4.34 -10.04 19.18
C SER A 91 3.41 -10.51 20.32
N GLY A 92 3.85 -11.54 21.06
CA GLY A 92 3.08 -12.08 22.18
C GLY A 92 2.15 -13.24 21.78
N ASP A 93 1.33 -13.69 22.71
CA ASP A 93 0.49 -14.89 22.54
C ASP A 93 -0.76 -14.62 21.74
N LYS A 94 -1.29 -13.41 21.84
CA LYS A 94 -2.49 -12.97 21.10
C LYS A 94 -2.49 -11.49 20.79
N LEU A 95 -3.17 -11.15 19.71
CA LEU A 95 -3.44 -9.76 19.38
C LEU A 95 -4.47 -9.17 20.34
N ARG A 96 -4.10 -8.09 21.03
CA ARG A 96 -4.98 -7.36 21.91
C ARG A 96 -5.45 -6.08 21.23
N CYS A 97 -6.73 -5.81 21.35
CA CYS A 97 -7.34 -4.61 20.82
C CYS A 97 -7.79 -3.68 21.96
N ARG A 98 -7.81 -2.39 21.68
CA ARG A 98 -8.44 -1.43 22.58
C ARG A 98 -9.93 -1.72 22.70
N ARG A 99 -10.46 -1.49 23.90
CA ARG A 99 -11.77 -1.96 24.41
C ARG A 99 -12.96 -1.79 23.46
N SER A 100 -12.93 -0.80 22.63
CA SER A 100 -14.03 -0.46 21.71
C SER A 100 -13.71 -0.69 20.25
N LEU A 101 -12.42 -0.73 19.86
CA LEU A 101 -12.04 -0.59 18.45
C LEU A 101 -11.90 -1.91 17.67
N CYS A 102 -11.74 -3.06 18.31
CA CYS A 102 -11.76 -4.32 17.60
C CYS A 102 -13.17 -4.83 17.29
N PRO A 103 -14.17 -4.70 18.18
CA PRO A 103 -15.57 -4.89 17.80
C PRO A 103 -16.12 -3.75 16.95
N GLU A 104 -15.62 -2.52 17.10
CA GLU A 104 -16.06 -1.34 16.37
C GLU A 104 -15.33 -1.11 15.04
N LEU A 105 -14.39 -1.97 14.68
CA LEU A 105 -13.96 -2.12 13.29
C LEU A 105 -15.13 -2.67 12.43
N HIS A 106 -16.37 -2.23 12.70
CA HIS A 106 -17.58 -2.67 11.99
C HIS A 106 -17.50 -2.44 10.48
N ASN A 107 -16.65 -1.52 10.06
CA ASN A 107 -16.39 -1.23 8.65
C ASN A 107 -15.11 -1.90 8.14
N TYR A 108 -14.44 -2.69 9.01
CA TYR A 108 -13.17 -3.35 8.67
C TYR A 108 -13.28 -4.84 8.94
N LEU A 109 -12.79 -5.62 8.00
CA LEU A 109 -12.63 -7.05 8.19
C LEU A 109 -11.31 -7.29 8.92
N LEU A 110 -11.36 -8.03 10.02
CA LEU A 110 -10.18 -8.46 10.78
C LEU A 110 -10.14 -9.99 10.83
N GLU A 111 -9.10 -10.56 10.30
CA GLU A 111 -8.80 -11.99 10.40
C GLU A 111 -7.48 -12.18 11.15
N VAL A 112 -7.48 -13.01 12.19
CA VAL A 112 -6.31 -13.27 13.02
C VAL A 112 -5.87 -14.72 12.88
N ASP A 113 -4.62 -14.93 12.48
CA ASP A 113 -3.94 -16.21 12.53
C ASP A 113 -2.99 -16.22 13.73
N GLN A 114 -3.43 -16.85 14.81
CA GLN A 114 -2.67 -16.93 16.06
C GLN A 114 -1.41 -17.80 15.92
N THR A 115 -1.43 -18.81 15.05
CA THR A 115 -0.29 -19.69 14.84
C THR A 115 0.84 -18.97 14.12
N ALA A 116 0.53 -18.25 13.06
CA ALA A 116 1.49 -17.45 12.31
C ALA A 116 1.79 -16.09 12.97
N LYS A 117 1.04 -15.70 14.01
CA LYS A 117 1.08 -14.37 14.63
C LYS A 117 0.93 -13.23 13.62
N ARG A 118 -0.06 -13.38 12.76
CA ARG A 118 -0.42 -12.43 11.72
C ARG A 118 -1.89 -12.06 11.82
N ALA A 119 -2.18 -10.85 11.38
CA ALA A 119 -3.55 -10.39 11.23
C ALA A 119 -3.71 -9.67 9.88
N ASN A 120 -4.83 -9.90 9.23
CA ASN A 120 -5.23 -9.21 8.01
C ASN A 120 -6.33 -8.22 8.35
N VAL A 121 -6.15 -6.99 7.94
CA VAL A 121 -7.12 -5.91 8.13
C VAL A 121 -7.48 -5.35 6.77
N ALA A 122 -8.76 -5.31 6.44
CA ALA A 122 -9.26 -4.74 5.19
C ALA A 122 -10.42 -3.78 5.46
N GLY A 123 -10.52 -2.74 4.66
CA GLY A 123 -11.61 -1.77 4.79
C GLY A 123 -11.44 -0.57 3.89
N TRP A 124 -12.22 0.47 4.18
CA TRP A 124 -12.23 1.72 3.45
C TRP A 124 -11.66 2.84 4.30
N LEU A 125 -10.81 3.65 3.69
CA LEU A 125 -10.31 4.89 4.27
C LEU A 125 -10.90 6.06 3.52
N PHE A 126 -11.20 7.11 4.28
CA PHE A 126 -11.73 8.35 3.75
C PHE A 126 -10.73 9.47 4.01
N PHE A 127 -10.47 10.25 2.98
CA PHE A 127 -9.57 11.39 3.03
C PHE A 127 -10.31 12.65 2.63
N GLU A 128 -10.02 13.73 3.33
CA GLU A 128 -10.48 15.06 2.96
C GLU A 128 -9.28 15.94 2.59
N LYS A 129 -9.43 16.72 1.52
CA LYS A 129 -8.39 17.68 1.13
C LYS A 129 -8.30 18.80 2.15
N ALA A 130 -7.11 18.99 2.69
CA ALA A 130 -6.76 20.09 3.56
C ALA A 130 -5.79 21.04 2.85
N GLU A 131 -5.46 22.17 3.46
CA GLU A 131 -4.52 23.15 2.89
C GLU A 131 -3.14 22.54 2.60
N ARG A 132 -2.73 21.55 3.38
CA ARG A 132 -1.44 20.89 3.27
C ARG A 132 -1.57 19.38 3.10
N GLY A 133 -2.21 18.94 2.02
CA GLY A 133 -2.34 17.52 1.72
C GLY A 133 -3.69 16.92 2.07
N TRP A 134 -3.73 15.62 2.27
CA TRP A 134 -4.92 14.84 2.60
C TRP A 134 -4.90 14.39 4.05
N ARG A 135 -6.04 14.40 4.72
CA ARG A 135 -6.21 13.93 6.11
C ARG A 135 -7.45 13.07 6.32
#